data_e4d2c9b778e88023f560117013f8293d
#
_entry.id   e4d2c9b778e88023f560117013f8293d
#
_cell.length_a   1.000
_cell.length_b   1.000
_cell.length_c   1.000
_cell.angle_alpha   90.00
_cell.angle_beta   90.00
_cell.angle_gamma   90.00
#
_symmetry.space_group_name_H-M   'P 1'
#
loop_
_entity.id
_entity.type
_entity.pdbx_description
1 polymer ?
#
loop_
_entity_poly.entity_id
_entity_poly.type
_entity_poly.pdbx_seq_one_letter_code
_entity_poly.pdbx_strand_id
1 'polypeptide(L)'
;MPSATAHAPPALRLPLRPYQEEALQAVLAAQTRGVTRPLVVLPVGAGKTIVFAYLLRQRAGRALVLAHRDELLQQAVAKLRLIDPSAQIGMVKADANAVDANVVVASVQTLSRQPRLEQLRPGFATLVVDEAHHATAPTYRRILRHCGAFAADGPLTLGVTATPERQDTARLSEVWQEVVYEQSLLALITAGYLANLRAVQVLLQVDFDALRPRQGDFVDAAVDALLLQADAPQHVVQAYQAHAAGRKALIFTPTVRTAYAMADAFRAAGLAAEALDGTTPAADRQATLARLRTGATQVLANCALLTEGFDEPSIDAIVMARPTLSKPLYIQMLGRGTRLYPGKTDCLILDVVGASTRHALLTTAALFDVDPALLAQQALTAAVAARPRAAQDTTPAETPPGTLVAASVELFRARPLHWVQTQRGAWVLTLGQGTLRLLPAADGTWAVVHVPRGQAHQAVGRGLPLDYALGAAEDYARRQQAGVLVDPSAAWRQQPPTEKQLAVLRKWRVALPPDLTRGAAADLLTAIMGDWD
;
A
#
# COMPACT_ATOMS: atom_id res chain seq x y z
N MET A 1 -47.77 -14.81 23.93
CA MET A 1 -46.57 -13.95 23.92
C MET A 1 -45.75 -14.29 22.68
N PRO A 2 -45.73 -13.50 21.60
CA PRO A 2 -44.86 -13.80 20.46
C PRO A 2 -43.43 -13.42 20.79
N SER A 3 -42.53 -14.38 20.58
CA SER A 3 -41.09 -14.28 20.70
C SER A 3 -40.58 -13.19 19.73
N ALA A 4 -39.96 -12.16 20.25
CA ALA A 4 -39.26 -11.15 19.47
C ALA A 4 -37.99 -11.79 18.89
N THR A 5 -38.04 -12.16 17.61
CA THR A 5 -36.85 -12.45 16.83
C THR A 5 -35.99 -11.17 16.75
N ALA A 6 -34.93 -11.11 17.55
CA ALA A 6 -33.92 -10.09 17.45
C ALA A 6 -33.31 -10.13 16.04
N HIS A 7 -33.69 -9.19 15.20
CA HIS A 7 -33.02 -8.95 13.93
C HIS A 7 -31.58 -8.51 14.27
N ALA A 8 -30.61 -9.37 13.98
CA ALA A 8 -29.21 -8.97 14.00
C ALA A 8 -29.06 -7.77 13.04
N PRO A 9 -28.41 -6.67 13.46
CA PRO A 9 -28.21 -5.52 12.60
C PRO A 9 -27.46 -5.95 11.32
N PRO A 10 -27.84 -5.41 10.15
CA PRO A 10 -27.18 -5.78 8.90
C PRO A 10 -25.69 -5.51 9.03
N ALA A 11 -24.87 -6.54 8.80
CA ALA A 11 -23.42 -6.42 8.80
C ALA A 11 -23.02 -5.28 7.87
N LEU A 12 -22.41 -4.23 8.42
CA LEU A 12 -21.96 -3.06 7.66
C LEU A 12 -20.89 -3.55 6.68
N ARG A 13 -21.20 -3.50 5.39
CA ARG A 13 -20.33 -3.95 4.31
C ARG A 13 -19.28 -2.87 4.05
N LEU A 14 -18.00 -3.25 4.01
CA LEU A 14 -16.96 -2.40 3.45
C LEU A 14 -17.31 -2.12 1.97
N PRO A 15 -17.64 -0.89 1.56
CA PRO A 15 -17.98 -0.64 0.16
C PRO A 15 -16.75 -0.84 -0.73
N LEU A 16 -16.94 -1.44 -1.90
CA LEU A 16 -15.90 -1.48 -2.92
C LEU A 16 -15.61 -0.06 -3.43
N ARG A 17 -14.35 0.23 -3.69
CA ARG A 17 -13.96 1.42 -4.44
C ARG A 17 -14.39 1.27 -5.90
N PRO A 18 -14.67 2.35 -6.64
CA PRO A 18 -15.15 2.26 -8.03
C PRO A 18 -14.32 1.31 -8.91
N TYR A 19 -13.00 1.44 -8.90
CA TYR A 19 -12.12 0.57 -9.68
C TYR A 19 -12.10 -0.89 -9.22
N GLN A 20 -12.39 -1.16 -7.94
CA GLN A 20 -12.53 -2.53 -7.41
C GLN A 20 -13.85 -3.15 -7.86
N GLU A 21 -14.92 -2.37 -7.89
CA GLU A 21 -16.20 -2.78 -8.45
C GLU A 21 -16.07 -3.06 -9.96
N GLU A 22 -15.43 -2.17 -10.71
CA GLU A 22 -15.13 -2.36 -12.14
C GLU A 22 -14.34 -3.65 -12.37
N ALA A 23 -13.30 -3.92 -11.58
CA ALA A 23 -12.51 -5.14 -11.67
C ALA A 23 -13.37 -6.39 -11.41
N LEU A 24 -14.23 -6.36 -10.39
CA LEU A 24 -15.15 -7.46 -10.07
C LEU A 24 -16.13 -7.70 -11.21
N GLN A 25 -16.74 -6.64 -11.74
CA GLN A 25 -17.69 -6.74 -12.86
C GLN A 25 -17.02 -7.23 -14.14
N ALA A 26 -15.77 -6.81 -14.40
CA ALA A 26 -14.99 -7.30 -15.54
C ALA A 26 -14.72 -8.82 -15.46
N VAL A 27 -14.43 -9.35 -14.27
CA VAL A 27 -14.27 -10.80 -14.05
C VAL A 27 -15.57 -11.54 -14.31
N LEU A 28 -16.70 -11.06 -13.79
CA LEU A 28 -18.01 -11.68 -13.98
C LEU A 28 -18.45 -11.63 -15.45
N ALA A 29 -18.25 -10.48 -16.12
CA ALA A 29 -18.53 -10.34 -17.54
C ALA A 29 -17.64 -11.23 -18.42
N ALA A 30 -16.38 -11.42 -18.08
CA ALA A 30 -15.49 -12.34 -18.77
C ALA A 30 -15.97 -13.79 -18.64
N GLN A 31 -16.41 -14.19 -17.44
CA GLN A 31 -16.98 -15.52 -17.23
C GLN A 31 -18.21 -15.78 -18.11
N THR A 32 -19.10 -14.81 -18.27
CA THR A 32 -20.29 -14.98 -19.16
C THR A 32 -19.89 -15.16 -20.64
N ARG A 33 -18.68 -14.69 -21.04
CA ARG A 33 -18.11 -14.92 -22.37
C ARG A 33 -17.34 -16.26 -22.49
N GLY A 34 -17.33 -17.09 -21.43
CA GLY A 34 -16.62 -18.37 -21.42
C GLY A 34 -15.14 -18.26 -21.01
N VAL A 35 -14.68 -17.12 -20.53
CA VAL A 35 -13.32 -16.97 -19.98
C VAL A 35 -13.28 -17.55 -18.57
N THR A 36 -12.64 -18.72 -18.42
CA THR A 36 -12.54 -19.42 -17.13
C THR A 36 -11.29 -19.05 -16.33
N ARG A 37 -10.28 -18.46 -16.97
CA ARG A 37 -9.01 -18.05 -16.34
C ARG A 37 -8.68 -16.58 -16.61
N PRO A 38 -9.48 -15.63 -16.07
CA PRO A 38 -9.21 -14.20 -16.17
C PRO A 38 -8.05 -13.78 -15.28
N LEU A 39 -7.34 -12.72 -15.69
CA LEU A 39 -6.30 -12.05 -14.91
C LEU A 39 -6.71 -10.60 -14.62
N VAL A 40 -6.59 -10.18 -13.38
CA VAL A 40 -6.76 -8.80 -12.92
C VAL A 40 -5.42 -8.23 -12.50
N VAL A 41 -5.07 -7.07 -13.04
CA VAL A 41 -3.82 -6.36 -12.76
C VAL A 41 -4.13 -5.11 -11.95
N LEU A 42 -3.71 -5.10 -10.68
CA LEU A 42 -3.90 -3.99 -9.77
C LEU A 42 -2.61 -3.73 -8.97
N PRO A 43 -2.17 -2.47 -8.81
CA PRO A 43 -0.95 -2.14 -8.08
C PRO A 43 -0.96 -2.65 -6.63
N VAL A 44 0.22 -2.68 -6.03
CA VAL A 44 0.35 -2.91 -4.58
C VAL A 44 -0.40 -1.81 -3.83
N GLY A 45 -1.12 -2.17 -2.77
CA GLY A 45 -1.95 -1.21 -2.01
C GLY A 45 -3.35 -0.96 -2.60
N ALA A 46 -3.66 -1.41 -3.83
CA ALA A 46 -4.98 -1.25 -4.46
C ALA A 46 -6.07 -2.17 -3.89
N GLY A 47 -5.75 -3.11 -3.00
CA GLY A 47 -6.73 -3.99 -2.36
C GLY A 47 -7.18 -5.17 -3.23
N LYS A 48 -6.26 -5.80 -3.97
CA LYS A 48 -6.48 -7.05 -4.72
C LYS A 48 -7.27 -8.09 -3.93
N THR A 49 -6.89 -8.27 -2.67
CA THR A 49 -7.54 -9.21 -1.73
C THR A 49 -9.01 -8.89 -1.49
N ILE A 50 -9.40 -7.63 -1.51
CA ILE A 50 -10.80 -7.20 -1.35
C ILE A 50 -11.61 -7.59 -2.59
N VAL A 51 -11.06 -7.39 -3.79
CA VAL A 51 -11.74 -7.77 -5.04
C VAL A 51 -12.06 -9.26 -5.05
N PHE A 52 -11.10 -10.12 -4.77
CA PHE A 52 -11.38 -11.55 -4.77
C PHE A 52 -12.24 -12.00 -3.57
N ALA A 53 -12.15 -11.35 -2.41
CA ALA A 53 -13.02 -11.66 -1.28
C ALA A 53 -14.50 -11.37 -1.59
N TYR A 54 -14.77 -10.27 -2.30
CA TYR A 54 -16.12 -9.98 -2.80
C TYR A 54 -16.57 -10.96 -3.87
N LEU A 55 -15.70 -11.38 -4.78
CA LEU A 55 -15.99 -12.42 -5.76
C LEU A 55 -16.42 -13.72 -5.05
N LEU A 56 -15.64 -14.18 -4.06
CA LEU A 56 -15.93 -15.42 -3.33
C LEU A 56 -17.23 -15.34 -2.53
N ARG A 57 -17.56 -14.18 -1.97
CA ARG A 57 -18.83 -13.97 -1.28
C ARG A 57 -20.04 -14.02 -2.19
N GLN A 58 -19.92 -13.56 -3.45
CA GLN A 58 -21.03 -13.53 -4.41
C GLN A 58 -21.24 -14.88 -5.09
N ARG A 59 -20.27 -15.80 -5.03
CA ARG A 59 -20.30 -17.07 -5.72
C ARG A 59 -20.63 -18.22 -4.79
N ALA A 60 -21.52 -19.08 -5.24
CA ALA A 60 -21.81 -20.34 -4.54
C ALA A 60 -20.71 -21.38 -4.81
N GLY A 61 -20.60 -22.34 -3.90
CA GLY A 61 -19.68 -23.47 -3.99
C GLY A 61 -18.36 -23.23 -3.26
N ARG A 62 -17.52 -24.27 -3.27
CA ARG A 62 -16.23 -24.25 -2.58
C ARG A 62 -15.22 -23.38 -3.32
N ALA A 63 -14.35 -22.72 -2.58
CA ALA A 63 -13.30 -21.88 -3.13
C ALA A 63 -11.92 -22.24 -2.57
N LEU A 64 -10.89 -22.09 -3.42
CA LEU A 64 -9.49 -22.24 -3.02
C LEU A 64 -8.74 -20.94 -3.32
N VAL A 65 -8.04 -20.41 -2.32
CA VAL A 65 -7.13 -19.26 -2.47
C VAL A 65 -5.71 -19.75 -2.30
N LEU A 66 -4.87 -19.53 -3.31
CA LEU A 66 -3.46 -19.93 -3.33
C LEU A 66 -2.57 -18.71 -3.09
N ALA A 67 -1.69 -18.79 -2.12
CA ALA A 67 -0.62 -17.82 -1.90
C ALA A 67 0.68 -18.54 -1.50
N HIS A 68 1.82 -17.86 -1.70
CA HIS A 68 3.12 -18.50 -1.49
C HIS A 68 3.82 -18.04 -0.19
N ARG A 69 3.36 -16.96 0.46
CA ARG A 69 3.91 -16.47 1.74
C ARG A 69 2.88 -16.54 2.85
N ASP A 70 3.37 -16.79 4.05
CA ASP A 70 2.56 -16.92 5.27
C ASP A 70 1.77 -15.66 5.57
N GLU A 71 2.40 -14.51 5.42
CA GLU A 71 1.79 -13.20 5.64
C GLU A 71 0.60 -12.97 4.70
N LEU A 72 0.73 -13.39 3.43
CA LEU A 72 -0.35 -13.31 2.44
C LEU A 72 -1.53 -14.21 2.81
N LEU A 73 -1.27 -15.43 3.32
CA LEU A 73 -2.31 -16.34 3.80
C LEU A 73 -3.10 -15.72 4.96
N GLN A 74 -2.40 -15.17 5.94
CA GLN A 74 -3.03 -14.51 7.10
C GLN A 74 -3.86 -13.29 6.67
N GLN A 75 -3.31 -12.46 5.77
CA GLN A 75 -4.04 -11.31 5.24
C GLN A 75 -5.26 -11.73 4.44
N ALA A 76 -5.17 -12.77 3.61
CA ALA A 76 -6.31 -13.30 2.86
C ALA A 76 -7.42 -13.73 3.83
N VAL A 77 -7.09 -14.50 4.87
CA VAL A 77 -8.07 -14.93 5.89
C VAL A 77 -8.70 -13.74 6.61
N ALA A 78 -7.89 -12.75 7.02
CA ALA A 78 -8.40 -11.57 7.71
C ALA A 78 -9.37 -10.75 6.82
N LYS A 79 -9.02 -10.55 5.54
CA LYS A 79 -9.87 -9.80 4.61
C LYS A 79 -11.14 -10.59 4.20
N LEU A 80 -11.04 -11.90 4.04
CA LEU A 80 -12.20 -12.76 3.81
C LEU A 80 -13.20 -12.67 4.97
N ARG A 81 -12.73 -12.77 6.22
CA ARG A 81 -13.58 -12.62 7.42
C ARG A 81 -14.18 -11.22 7.54
N LEU A 82 -13.43 -10.17 7.14
CA LEU A 82 -13.93 -8.81 7.14
C LEU A 82 -15.10 -8.62 6.16
N ILE A 83 -15.02 -9.24 4.97
CA ILE A 83 -16.04 -9.14 3.92
C ILE A 83 -17.22 -10.10 4.19
N ASP A 84 -16.93 -11.29 4.67
CA ASP A 84 -17.93 -12.30 5.04
C ASP A 84 -17.59 -12.94 6.39
N PRO A 85 -18.11 -12.37 7.50
CA PRO A 85 -17.90 -12.92 8.84
C PRO A 85 -18.46 -14.33 9.02
N SER A 86 -19.40 -14.75 8.16
CA SER A 86 -20.03 -16.08 8.22
C SER A 86 -19.24 -17.15 7.45
N ALA A 87 -18.25 -16.76 6.65
CA ALA A 87 -17.49 -17.68 5.81
C ALA A 87 -16.75 -18.73 6.65
N GLN A 88 -16.93 -19.99 6.31
CA GLN A 88 -16.16 -21.10 6.87
C GLN A 88 -14.81 -21.19 6.16
N ILE A 89 -13.78 -20.59 6.78
CA ILE A 89 -12.44 -20.49 6.21
C ILE A 89 -11.52 -21.51 6.87
N GLY A 90 -10.95 -22.40 6.07
CA GLY A 90 -9.92 -23.36 6.45
C GLY A 90 -8.54 -22.94 5.95
N MET A 91 -7.50 -23.24 6.73
CA MET A 91 -6.11 -22.99 6.33
C MET A 91 -5.39 -24.31 6.08
N VAL A 92 -4.62 -24.36 4.97
CA VAL A 92 -3.72 -25.48 4.63
C VAL A 92 -2.30 -24.95 4.56
N LYS A 93 -1.56 -25.13 5.66
CA LYS A 93 -0.19 -24.63 5.81
C LYS A 93 0.54 -25.42 6.90
N ALA A 94 1.76 -25.88 6.64
CA ALA A 94 2.56 -26.67 7.55
C ALA A 94 1.70 -27.81 8.18
N ASP A 95 1.41 -27.78 9.46
CA ASP A 95 0.60 -28.78 10.17
C ASP A 95 -0.92 -28.55 10.05
N ALA A 96 -1.34 -27.32 9.74
CA ALA A 96 -2.75 -26.99 9.53
C ALA A 96 -3.29 -27.62 8.24
N ASN A 97 -4.42 -28.33 8.31
CA ASN A 97 -4.96 -29.10 7.19
C ASN A 97 -6.51 -29.06 7.11
N ALA A 98 -7.08 -27.89 7.14
CA ALA A 98 -8.53 -27.71 7.06
C ALA A 98 -9.03 -27.70 5.62
N VAL A 99 -8.90 -28.84 4.93
CA VAL A 99 -9.24 -29.01 3.49
C VAL A 99 -10.72 -29.07 3.18
N ASP A 100 -11.58 -29.33 4.17
CA ASP A 100 -13.03 -29.51 3.98
C ASP A 100 -13.84 -28.20 4.11
N ALA A 101 -13.19 -27.08 4.43
CA ALA A 101 -13.86 -25.79 4.55
C ALA A 101 -14.44 -25.31 3.22
N ASN A 102 -15.45 -24.43 3.29
CA ASN A 102 -16.04 -23.81 2.10
C ASN A 102 -15.05 -22.92 1.36
N VAL A 103 -14.24 -22.16 2.10
CA VAL A 103 -13.13 -21.38 1.55
C VAL A 103 -11.84 -21.93 2.13
N VAL A 104 -10.99 -22.50 1.30
CA VAL A 104 -9.67 -23.03 1.68
C VAL A 104 -8.61 -22.02 1.28
N VAL A 105 -7.82 -21.54 2.24
CA VAL A 105 -6.65 -20.67 2.00
C VAL A 105 -5.39 -21.53 2.16
N ALA A 106 -4.67 -21.75 1.07
CA ALA A 106 -3.60 -22.76 1.03
C ALA A 106 -2.25 -22.21 0.60
N SER A 107 -1.20 -22.67 1.30
CA SER A 107 0.19 -22.42 0.93
C SER A 107 0.59 -23.29 -0.26
N VAL A 108 1.13 -22.65 -1.30
CA VAL A 108 1.67 -23.32 -2.49
C VAL A 108 2.83 -24.25 -2.11
N GLN A 109 3.72 -23.87 -1.17
CA GLN A 109 4.79 -24.72 -0.68
C GLN A 109 4.26 -25.99 0.01
N THR A 110 3.16 -25.87 0.77
CA THR A 110 2.52 -27.02 1.42
C THR A 110 1.92 -27.96 0.38
N LEU A 111 1.16 -27.42 -0.59
CA LEU A 111 0.54 -28.17 -1.67
C LEU A 111 1.56 -28.66 -2.74
N SER A 112 2.81 -28.21 -2.71
CA SER A 112 3.87 -28.76 -3.54
C SER A 112 4.22 -30.20 -3.18
N ARG A 113 3.89 -30.64 -1.96
CA ARG A 113 4.09 -32.01 -1.50
C ARG A 113 2.93 -32.88 -1.96
N GLN A 114 3.21 -33.92 -2.74
CA GLN A 114 2.18 -34.78 -3.35
C GLN A 114 1.13 -35.30 -2.35
N PRO A 115 1.51 -35.84 -1.15
CA PRO A 115 0.51 -36.33 -0.19
C PRO A 115 -0.42 -35.23 0.34
N ARG A 116 0.03 -33.98 0.36
CA ARG A 116 -0.81 -32.84 0.80
C ARG A 116 -1.77 -32.39 -0.30
N LEU A 117 -1.30 -32.43 -1.55
CA LEU A 117 -2.12 -32.12 -2.72
C LEU A 117 -3.26 -33.13 -2.89
N GLU A 118 -2.99 -34.42 -2.70
CA GLU A 118 -4.00 -35.49 -2.81
C GLU A 118 -5.10 -35.42 -1.75
N GLN A 119 -4.82 -34.83 -0.59
CA GLN A 119 -5.83 -34.57 0.44
C GLN A 119 -6.79 -33.43 0.05
N LEU A 120 -6.40 -32.60 -0.92
CA LEU A 120 -7.24 -31.50 -1.38
C LEU A 120 -8.30 -32.05 -2.34
N ARG A 121 -9.52 -32.19 -1.83
CA ARG A 121 -10.63 -32.75 -2.63
C ARG A 121 -10.96 -31.82 -3.81
N PRO A 122 -11.11 -32.34 -5.02
CA PRO A 122 -11.58 -31.59 -6.18
C PRO A 122 -13.03 -31.07 -5.97
N GLY A 123 -13.54 -30.30 -6.92
CA GLY A 123 -14.90 -29.74 -6.85
C GLY A 123 -14.97 -28.31 -6.31
N PHE A 124 -13.90 -27.55 -6.46
CA PHE A 124 -13.93 -26.10 -6.26
C PHE A 124 -14.69 -25.42 -7.40
N ALA A 125 -15.59 -24.49 -7.05
CA ALA A 125 -16.29 -23.65 -8.02
C ALA A 125 -15.45 -22.41 -8.40
N THR A 126 -14.53 -22.00 -7.52
CA THR A 126 -13.68 -20.84 -7.74
C THR A 126 -12.27 -21.09 -7.20
N LEU A 127 -11.28 -20.80 -8.00
CA LEU A 127 -9.86 -20.74 -7.62
C LEU A 127 -9.39 -19.30 -7.68
N VAL A 128 -8.56 -18.90 -6.73
CA VAL A 128 -7.90 -17.60 -6.72
C VAL A 128 -6.41 -17.82 -6.57
N VAL A 129 -5.61 -17.17 -7.42
CA VAL A 129 -4.15 -17.16 -7.31
C VAL A 129 -3.71 -15.75 -7.02
N ASP A 130 -3.26 -15.51 -5.78
CA ASP A 130 -2.62 -14.24 -5.42
C ASP A 130 -1.17 -14.23 -5.90
N GLU A 131 -0.68 -13.07 -6.31
CA GLU A 131 0.57 -12.88 -7.05
C GLU A 131 0.67 -13.82 -8.26
N ALA A 132 -0.34 -13.72 -9.13
CA ALA A 132 -0.61 -14.61 -10.26
C ALA A 132 0.52 -14.70 -11.30
N HIS A 133 1.51 -13.81 -11.25
CA HIS A 133 2.73 -13.91 -12.07
C HIS A 133 3.57 -15.15 -11.72
N HIS A 134 3.45 -15.71 -10.51
CA HIS A 134 4.09 -16.97 -10.13
C HIS A 134 3.38 -18.21 -10.70
N ALA A 135 2.20 -18.09 -11.26
CA ALA A 135 1.40 -19.24 -11.70
C ALA A 135 2.01 -20.03 -12.88
N THR A 136 2.98 -19.44 -13.57
CA THR A 136 3.75 -20.11 -14.64
C THR A 136 4.70 -21.19 -14.12
N ALA A 137 5.05 -21.15 -12.83
CA ALA A 137 5.93 -22.14 -12.22
C ALA A 137 5.28 -23.54 -12.20
N PRO A 138 6.09 -24.62 -12.40
CA PRO A 138 5.57 -26.00 -12.48
C PRO A 138 4.72 -26.41 -11.27
N THR A 139 5.06 -25.94 -10.09
CA THR A 139 4.33 -26.22 -8.84
C THR A 139 2.91 -25.69 -8.88
N TYR A 140 2.73 -24.42 -9.26
CA TYR A 140 1.40 -23.81 -9.40
C TYR A 140 0.59 -24.52 -10.47
N ARG A 141 1.18 -24.77 -11.64
CA ARG A 141 0.51 -25.47 -12.76
C ARG A 141 0.02 -26.87 -12.36
N ARG A 142 0.79 -27.59 -11.53
CA ARG A 142 0.40 -28.90 -11.00
C ARG A 142 -0.81 -28.80 -10.07
N ILE A 143 -0.81 -27.83 -9.14
CA ILE A 143 -1.94 -27.59 -8.22
C ILE A 143 -3.19 -27.18 -9.01
N LEU A 144 -3.06 -26.25 -9.93
CA LEU A 144 -4.17 -25.79 -10.77
C LEU A 144 -4.74 -26.92 -11.64
N ARG A 145 -3.88 -27.81 -12.19
CA ARG A 145 -4.31 -28.98 -12.96
C ARG A 145 -5.05 -29.99 -12.07
N HIS A 146 -4.56 -30.24 -10.86
CA HIS A 146 -5.23 -31.11 -9.89
C HIS A 146 -6.63 -30.59 -9.54
N CYS A 147 -6.80 -29.26 -9.43
CA CYS A 147 -8.08 -28.62 -9.16
C CYS A 147 -8.98 -28.44 -10.40
N GLY A 148 -8.57 -28.91 -11.58
CA GLY A 148 -9.38 -28.86 -12.81
C GLY A 148 -9.39 -27.50 -13.52
N ALA A 149 -8.47 -26.57 -13.21
CA ALA A 149 -8.46 -25.21 -13.78
C ALA A 149 -8.33 -25.18 -15.31
N PHE A 150 -7.76 -26.21 -15.92
CA PHE A 150 -7.54 -26.27 -17.37
C PHE A 150 -8.58 -27.12 -18.12
N ALA A 151 -9.61 -27.65 -17.44
CA ALA A 151 -10.73 -28.32 -18.09
C ALA A 151 -11.63 -27.28 -18.78
N ALA A 152 -12.35 -27.72 -19.82
CA ALA A 152 -13.24 -26.83 -20.57
C ALA A 152 -14.40 -26.28 -19.70
N ASP A 153 -14.91 -27.10 -18.80
CA ASP A 153 -15.95 -26.82 -17.78
C ASP A 153 -15.35 -26.60 -16.38
N GLY A 154 -14.06 -26.22 -16.33
CA GLY A 154 -13.32 -26.04 -15.09
C GLY A 154 -13.83 -24.86 -14.24
N PRO A 155 -13.36 -24.79 -12.97
CA PRO A 155 -13.71 -23.68 -12.07
C PRO A 155 -13.26 -22.32 -12.60
N LEU A 156 -14.00 -21.25 -12.25
CA LEU A 156 -13.50 -19.90 -12.47
C LEU A 156 -12.18 -19.74 -11.69
N THR A 157 -11.10 -19.50 -12.41
CA THR A 157 -9.75 -19.37 -11.84
C THR A 157 -9.28 -17.94 -12.02
N LEU A 158 -9.44 -17.12 -10.98
CA LEU A 158 -9.02 -15.72 -10.99
C LEU A 158 -7.54 -15.59 -10.62
N GLY A 159 -6.75 -14.97 -11.49
CA GLY A 159 -5.43 -14.47 -11.16
C GLY A 159 -5.49 -13.00 -10.73
N VAL A 160 -4.77 -12.64 -9.66
CA VAL A 160 -4.56 -11.24 -9.28
C VAL A 160 -3.07 -10.97 -9.14
N THR A 161 -2.57 -9.88 -9.73
CA THR A 161 -1.15 -9.52 -9.68
C THR A 161 -0.97 -8.00 -9.69
N ALA A 162 0.19 -7.53 -9.19
CA ALA A 162 0.55 -6.11 -9.26
C ALA A 162 1.21 -5.74 -10.60
N THR A 163 1.88 -6.68 -11.24
CA THR A 163 2.65 -6.45 -12.46
C THR A 163 2.58 -7.67 -13.37
N PRO A 164 1.99 -7.58 -14.55
CA PRO A 164 2.25 -8.52 -15.61
C PRO A 164 3.62 -8.17 -16.22
N GLU A 165 4.62 -9.01 -16.10
CA GLU A 165 5.88 -8.78 -16.83
C GLU A 165 5.66 -8.89 -18.33
N ARG A 166 6.01 -7.84 -19.08
CA ARG A 166 5.95 -7.87 -20.56
C ARG A 166 6.89 -8.92 -21.16
N GLN A 167 7.97 -9.26 -20.47
CA GLN A 167 8.91 -10.31 -20.93
C GLN A 167 8.37 -11.74 -20.73
N ASP A 168 7.43 -11.94 -19.80
CA ASP A 168 6.78 -13.22 -19.53
C ASP A 168 5.36 -13.35 -20.10
N THR A 169 4.91 -12.39 -20.93
CA THR A 169 3.54 -12.39 -21.49
C THR A 169 3.23 -13.71 -22.21
N ALA A 170 4.19 -14.26 -22.94
CA ALA A 170 4.04 -15.56 -23.61
C ALA A 170 3.86 -16.72 -22.60
N ARG A 171 4.53 -16.67 -21.45
CA ARG A 171 4.37 -17.67 -20.39
C ARG A 171 3.09 -17.47 -19.58
N LEU A 172 2.70 -16.22 -19.32
CA LEU A 172 1.45 -15.91 -18.62
C LEU A 172 0.23 -16.40 -19.42
N SER A 173 0.27 -16.31 -20.77
CA SER A 173 -0.81 -16.83 -21.63
C SER A 173 -0.97 -18.36 -21.60
N GLU A 174 0.02 -19.10 -21.10
CA GLU A 174 -0.13 -20.55 -20.85
C GLU A 174 -1.10 -20.85 -19.70
N VAL A 175 -1.29 -19.90 -18.77
CA VAL A 175 -2.17 -20.05 -17.60
C VAL A 175 -3.39 -19.16 -17.73
N TRP A 176 -3.22 -17.88 -18.05
CA TRP A 176 -4.28 -16.88 -18.08
C TRP A 176 -4.77 -16.63 -19.51
N GLN A 177 -6.08 -16.62 -19.71
CA GLN A 177 -6.68 -16.45 -21.04
C GLN A 177 -6.76 -15.00 -21.46
N GLU A 178 -7.08 -14.11 -20.51
CA GLU A 178 -7.35 -12.70 -20.78
C GLU A 178 -7.01 -11.83 -19.57
N VAL A 179 -6.37 -10.67 -19.78
CA VAL A 179 -6.32 -9.59 -18.79
C VAL A 179 -7.62 -8.83 -18.90
N VAL A 180 -8.54 -9.09 -17.98
CA VAL A 180 -9.92 -8.54 -18.03
C VAL A 180 -10.02 -7.16 -17.40
N TYR A 181 -9.07 -6.79 -16.55
CA TYR A 181 -9.00 -5.48 -15.91
C TYR A 181 -7.57 -5.12 -15.54
N GLU A 182 -7.18 -3.87 -15.82
CA GLU A 182 -5.87 -3.34 -15.47
C GLU A 182 -5.98 -1.89 -15.01
N GLN A 183 -5.31 -1.56 -13.89
CA GLN A 183 -5.11 -0.19 -13.43
C GLN A 183 -3.63 0.08 -13.15
N SER A 184 -3.17 1.25 -13.56
CA SER A 184 -1.78 1.67 -13.30
C SER A 184 -1.63 2.27 -11.91
N LEU A 185 -0.41 2.20 -11.34
CA LEU A 185 -0.07 2.85 -10.09
C LEU A 185 -0.32 4.36 -10.17
N LEU A 186 0.11 5.00 -11.27
CA LEU A 186 -0.09 6.43 -11.49
C LEU A 186 -1.58 6.81 -11.56
N ALA A 187 -2.41 6.02 -12.23
CA ALA A 187 -3.85 6.28 -12.30
C ALA A 187 -4.51 6.26 -10.92
N LEU A 188 -4.15 5.29 -10.06
CA LEU A 188 -4.69 5.21 -8.69
C LEU A 188 -4.15 6.32 -7.77
N ILE A 189 -2.90 6.76 -7.95
CA ILE A 189 -2.35 7.93 -7.27
C ILE A 189 -3.08 9.20 -7.71
N THR A 190 -3.26 9.40 -9.02
CA THR A 190 -3.96 10.57 -9.58
C THR A 190 -5.43 10.62 -9.12
N ALA A 191 -6.10 9.47 -9.07
CA ALA A 191 -7.45 9.37 -8.53
C ALA A 191 -7.51 9.49 -6.99
N GLY A 192 -6.36 9.56 -6.30
CA GLY A 192 -6.25 9.71 -4.86
C GLY A 192 -6.62 8.45 -4.07
N TYR A 193 -6.57 7.29 -4.68
CA TYR A 193 -6.75 6.00 -3.99
C TYR A 193 -5.45 5.47 -3.38
N LEU A 194 -4.31 6.02 -3.80
CA LEU A 194 -2.99 5.76 -3.25
C LEU A 194 -2.29 7.08 -2.94
N ALA A 195 -1.38 7.07 -1.96
CA ALA A 195 -0.59 8.23 -1.57
C ALA A 195 0.32 8.67 -2.72
N ASN A 196 0.50 9.97 -2.87
CA ASN A 196 1.39 10.53 -3.87
C ASN A 196 2.85 10.20 -3.55
N LEU A 197 3.72 10.35 -4.54
CA LEU A 197 5.13 10.05 -4.42
C LEU A 197 5.96 11.32 -4.65
N ARG A 198 7.04 11.44 -3.91
CA ARG A 198 8.18 12.32 -4.20
C ARG A 198 9.43 11.45 -4.23
N ALA A 199 10.45 11.81 -4.99
CA ALA A 199 11.68 11.05 -4.99
C ALA A 199 12.91 11.95 -5.02
N VAL A 200 13.93 11.53 -4.31
CA VAL A 200 15.26 12.14 -4.27
C VAL A 200 16.28 11.06 -4.60
N GLN A 201 17.20 11.34 -5.51
CA GLN A 201 18.31 10.44 -5.81
C GLN A 201 19.44 10.62 -4.81
N VAL A 202 19.93 9.54 -4.24
CA VAL A 202 21.11 9.48 -3.37
C VAL A 202 22.28 9.01 -4.22
N LEU A 203 23.13 9.94 -4.67
CA LEU A 203 24.25 9.65 -5.57
C LEU A 203 25.43 9.06 -4.79
N LEU A 204 25.82 7.85 -5.14
CA LEU A 204 27.01 7.20 -4.64
C LEU A 204 28.13 7.25 -5.69
N GLN A 205 29.40 7.38 -5.22
CA GLN A 205 30.59 7.31 -6.08
C GLN A 205 30.91 5.84 -6.41
N VAL A 206 29.97 5.17 -7.09
CA VAL A 206 30.10 3.77 -7.53
C VAL A 206 29.70 3.63 -8.99
N ASP A 207 30.32 2.66 -9.63
CA ASP A 207 30.00 2.23 -10.98
C ASP A 207 29.18 0.93 -10.96
N PHE A 208 27.85 1.04 -10.96
CA PHE A 208 26.98 -0.13 -11.13
C PHE A 208 27.05 -0.73 -12.55
N ASP A 209 27.60 0.02 -13.53
CA ASP A 209 27.77 -0.47 -14.90
C ASP A 209 28.88 -1.54 -15.00
N ALA A 210 29.76 -1.60 -14.01
CA ALA A 210 30.73 -2.68 -13.88
C ALA A 210 30.08 -4.03 -13.50
N LEU A 211 28.84 -4.01 -12.97
CA LEU A 211 28.13 -5.23 -12.60
C LEU A 211 27.51 -5.90 -13.84
N ARG A 212 27.70 -7.22 -13.94
CA ARG A 212 27.06 -8.02 -14.99
C ARG A 212 25.72 -8.53 -14.49
N PRO A 213 24.59 -8.18 -15.14
CA PRO A 213 23.29 -8.75 -14.80
C PRO A 213 23.27 -10.27 -14.98
N ARG A 214 22.57 -10.96 -14.10
CA ARG A 214 22.33 -12.39 -14.17
C ARG A 214 20.83 -12.64 -14.04
N GLN A 215 20.24 -13.40 -14.97
CA GLN A 215 18.78 -13.66 -14.99
C GLN A 215 17.91 -12.38 -14.98
N GLY A 216 18.38 -11.31 -15.61
CA GLY A 216 17.62 -10.05 -15.74
C GLY A 216 17.77 -9.06 -14.59
N ASP A 217 18.58 -9.35 -13.56
CA ASP A 217 18.89 -8.42 -12.46
C ASP A 217 20.34 -8.54 -11.98
N PHE A 218 20.77 -7.67 -11.10
CA PHE A 218 22.09 -7.72 -10.50
C PHE A 218 22.22 -8.86 -9.48
N VAL A 219 23.47 -9.34 -9.31
CA VAL A 219 23.80 -10.30 -8.25
C VAL A 219 23.88 -9.56 -6.92
N ASP A 220 23.01 -9.88 -5.96
CA ASP A 220 22.89 -9.18 -4.68
C ASP A 220 24.23 -9.03 -3.92
N ALA A 221 25.08 -10.05 -3.93
CA ALA A 221 26.39 -9.99 -3.28
C ALA A 221 27.36 -8.99 -3.93
N ALA A 222 27.27 -8.79 -5.24
CA ALA A 222 28.10 -7.81 -5.95
C ALA A 222 27.61 -6.38 -5.68
N VAL A 223 26.28 -6.17 -5.61
CA VAL A 223 25.69 -4.89 -5.20
C VAL A 223 26.05 -4.58 -3.75
N ASP A 224 25.96 -5.54 -2.82
CA ASP A 224 26.35 -5.41 -1.42
C ASP A 224 27.80 -4.88 -1.28
N ALA A 225 28.73 -5.51 -1.99
CA ALA A 225 30.14 -5.13 -1.94
C ALA A 225 30.35 -3.66 -2.36
N LEU A 226 29.72 -3.24 -3.47
CA LEU A 226 29.82 -1.84 -3.95
C LEU A 226 29.18 -0.85 -2.97
N LEU A 227 27.99 -1.15 -2.45
CA LEU A 227 27.32 -0.28 -1.50
C LEU A 227 28.12 -0.05 -0.22
N LEU A 228 28.71 -1.13 0.34
CA LEU A 228 29.49 -1.03 1.57
C LEU A 228 30.86 -0.36 1.30
N GLN A 229 31.48 -0.61 0.15
CA GLN A 229 32.72 0.06 -0.25
C GLN A 229 32.51 1.58 -0.42
N ALA A 230 31.35 2.00 -0.89
CA ALA A 230 30.98 3.42 -1.08
C ALA A 230 30.38 4.07 0.17
N ASP A 231 30.42 3.42 1.32
CA ASP A 231 29.82 3.90 2.56
C ASP A 231 28.33 4.33 2.38
N ALA A 232 27.60 3.56 1.57
CA ALA A 232 26.18 3.83 1.30
C ALA A 232 25.34 4.03 2.58
N PRO A 233 25.55 3.29 3.69
CA PRO A 233 24.80 3.52 4.93
C PRO A 233 24.89 4.96 5.44
N GLN A 234 26.08 5.58 5.42
CA GLN A 234 26.25 6.96 5.89
C GLN A 234 25.62 7.98 4.94
N HIS A 235 25.75 7.78 3.63
CA HIS A 235 25.10 8.63 2.63
C HIS A 235 23.56 8.57 2.72
N VAL A 236 23.02 7.39 2.98
CA VAL A 236 21.57 7.20 3.16
C VAL A 236 21.09 7.89 4.45
N VAL A 237 21.84 7.80 5.55
CA VAL A 237 21.53 8.53 6.80
C VAL A 237 21.51 10.04 6.55
N GLN A 238 22.52 10.58 5.87
CA GLN A 238 22.59 12.02 5.54
C GLN A 238 21.39 12.44 4.67
N ALA A 239 21.08 11.68 3.62
CA ALA A 239 19.93 11.94 2.77
C ALA A 239 18.59 11.86 3.54
N TYR A 240 18.46 10.88 4.43
CA TYR A 240 17.28 10.76 5.30
C TYR A 240 17.13 11.98 6.22
N GLN A 241 18.21 12.40 6.89
CA GLN A 241 18.20 13.57 7.77
C GLN A 241 17.87 14.86 7.00
N ALA A 242 18.36 14.99 5.77
CA ALA A 242 18.12 16.16 4.94
C ALA A 242 16.69 16.22 4.36
N HIS A 243 16.10 15.08 3.97
CA HIS A 243 14.88 15.05 3.18
C HIS A 243 13.71 14.30 3.81
N ALA A 244 13.97 13.36 4.72
CA ALA A 244 13.01 12.45 5.32
C ALA A 244 12.96 12.51 6.85
N ALA A 245 13.57 13.51 7.47
CA ALA A 245 13.61 13.64 8.93
C ALA A 245 12.21 13.55 9.53
N GLY A 246 12.06 12.70 10.56
CA GLY A 246 10.78 12.47 11.23
C GLY A 246 9.84 11.48 10.53
N ARG A 247 10.12 11.08 9.28
CA ARG A 247 9.31 10.09 8.54
C ARG A 247 9.59 8.66 9.01
N LYS A 248 8.59 7.82 8.93
CA LYS A 248 8.71 6.39 9.17
C LYS A 248 9.22 5.69 7.91
N ALA A 249 10.46 5.19 7.96
CA ALA A 249 11.14 4.68 6.78
C ALA A 249 11.25 3.16 6.73
N LEU A 250 11.08 2.61 5.53
CA LEU A 250 11.40 1.22 5.19
C LEU A 250 12.55 1.19 4.19
N ILE A 251 13.64 0.50 4.53
CA ILE A 251 14.84 0.38 3.69
C ILE A 251 14.87 -1.02 3.07
N PHE A 252 14.95 -1.10 1.75
CA PHE A 252 15.18 -2.34 1.02
C PHE A 252 16.65 -2.47 0.66
N THR A 253 17.25 -3.60 1.01
CA THR A 253 18.67 -3.88 0.80
C THR A 253 18.88 -5.18 0.01
N PRO A 254 20.03 -5.34 -0.70
CA PRO A 254 20.33 -6.54 -1.47
C PRO A 254 20.63 -7.74 -0.56
N THR A 255 21.29 -7.52 0.57
CA THR A 255 21.70 -8.57 1.50
C THR A 255 21.32 -8.28 2.93
N VAL A 256 21.32 -9.32 3.77
CA VAL A 256 21.15 -9.22 5.22
C VAL A 256 22.27 -8.34 5.82
N ARG A 257 23.51 -8.50 5.36
CA ARG A 257 24.66 -7.70 5.81
C ARG A 257 24.42 -6.20 5.60
N THR A 258 23.96 -5.79 4.42
CA THR A 258 23.63 -4.38 4.15
C THR A 258 22.46 -3.91 5.01
N ALA A 259 21.45 -4.76 5.29
CA ALA A 259 20.32 -4.38 6.14
C ALA A 259 20.77 -4.02 7.57
N TYR A 260 21.63 -4.86 8.16
CA TYR A 260 22.18 -4.57 9.50
C TYR A 260 23.12 -3.36 9.47
N ALA A 261 23.98 -3.22 8.46
CA ALA A 261 24.84 -2.05 8.32
C ALA A 261 24.05 -0.72 8.22
N MET A 262 22.92 -0.74 7.48
CA MET A 262 22.00 0.40 7.43
C MET A 262 21.42 0.71 8.81
N ALA A 263 20.86 -0.28 9.52
CA ALA A 263 20.30 -0.08 10.84
C ALA A 263 21.35 0.42 11.86
N ASP A 264 22.59 -0.09 11.79
CA ASP A 264 23.70 0.37 12.65
C ASP A 264 24.05 1.84 12.38
N ALA A 265 24.14 2.24 11.13
CA ALA A 265 24.43 3.63 10.75
C ALA A 265 23.34 4.60 11.25
N PHE A 266 22.07 4.23 11.12
CA PHE A 266 20.97 5.03 11.63
C PHE A 266 21.00 5.12 13.16
N ARG A 267 21.30 4.01 13.87
CA ARG A 267 21.47 4.02 15.34
C ARG A 267 22.63 4.89 15.79
N ALA A 268 23.77 4.83 15.07
CA ALA A 268 24.92 5.69 15.33
C ALA A 268 24.59 7.19 15.17
N ALA A 269 23.64 7.51 14.28
CA ALA A 269 23.10 8.86 14.09
C ALA A 269 22.00 9.26 15.09
N GLY A 270 21.72 8.43 16.10
CA GLY A 270 20.72 8.70 17.14
C GLY A 270 19.28 8.41 16.75
N LEU A 271 19.04 7.68 15.65
CA LEU A 271 17.71 7.33 15.17
C LEU A 271 17.30 5.91 15.60
N ALA A 272 16.05 5.72 16.01
CA ALA A 272 15.52 4.42 16.39
C ALA A 272 15.38 3.53 15.13
N ALA A 273 16.35 2.63 14.91
CA ALA A 273 16.42 1.79 13.72
C ALA A 273 16.62 0.32 14.07
N GLU A 274 15.95 -0.54 13.31
CA GLU A 274 16.05 -2.01 13.42
C GLU A 274 16.25 -2.64 12.04
N ALA A 275 16.71 -3.90 12.03
CA ALA A 275 16.81 -4.70 10.81
C ALA A 275 16.04 -6.01 10.98
N LEU A 276 15.44 -6.48 9.87
CA LEU A 276 14.78 -7.80 9.78
C LEU A 276 15.31 -8.58 8.59
N ASP A 277 15.45 -9.89 8.78
CA ASP A 277 15.79 -10.84 7.73
C ASP A 277 14.94 -12.13 7.82
N GLY A 278 15.16 -13.03 6.86
CA GLY A 278 14.43 -14.30 6.77
C GLY A 278 14.66 -15.25 7.95
N THR A 279 15.73 -15.06 8.73
CA THR A 279 16.08 -15.91 9.90
C THR A 279 15.49 -15.35 11.19
N THR A 280 14.97 -14.12 11.20
CA THR A 280 14.35 -13.50 12.39
C THR A 280 13.15 -14.33 12.84
N PRO A 281 13.12 -14.81 14.11
CA PRO A 281 12.00 -15.58 14.66
C PRO A 281 10.67 -14.85 14.51
N ALA A 282 9.58 -15.58 14.32
CA ALA A 282 8.26 -14.98 14.08
C ALA A 282 7.80 -14.04 15.20
N ALA A 283 8.09 -14.38 16.47
CA ALA A 283 7.75 -13.55 17.63
C ALA A 283 8.53 -12.21 17.61
N ASP A 284 9.84 -12.27 17.33
CA ASP A 284 10.69 -11.08 17.28
C ASP A 284 10.30 -10.18 16.10
N ARG A 285 9.98 -10.79 14.94
CA ARG A 285 9.45 -10.08 13.77
C ARG A 285 8.17 -9.33 14.11
N GLN A 286 7.21 -9.99 14.78
CA GLN A 286 5.96 -9.35 15.19
C GLN A 286 6.21 -8.21 16.17
N ALA A 287 7.13 -8.39 17.14
CA ALA A 287 7.51 -7.36 18.10
C ALA A 287 8.14 -6.13 17.39
N THR A 288 9.06 -6.35 16.45
CA THR A 288 9.68 -5.27 15.66
C THR A 288 8.64 -4.52 14.84
N LEU A 289 7.73 -5.24 14.16
CA LEU A 289 6.66 -4.61 13.40
C LEU A 289 5.68 -3.84 14.30
N ALA A 290 5.43 -4.30 15.52
CA ALA A 290 4.63 -3.56 16.51
C ALA A 290 5.34 -2.26 16.94
N ARG A 291 6.67 -2.29 17.18
CA ARG A 291 7.46 -1.09 17.49
C ARG A 291 7.46 -0.09 16.31
N LEU A 292 7.59 -0.57 15.08
CA LEU A 292 7.47 0.28 13.89
C LEU A 292 6.08 0.94 13.81
N ARG A 293 5.02 0.17 14.08
CA ARG A 293 3.64 0.68 14.05
C ARG A 293 3.42 1.78 15.09
N THR A 294 3.89 1.57 16.31
CA THR A 294 3.76 2.56 17.39
C THR A 294 4.71 3.75 17.26
N GLY A 295 5.70 3.70 16.36
CA GLY A 295 6.73 4.74 16.20
C GLY A 295 7.90 4.61 17.17
N ALA A 296 7.97 3.56 17.99
CA ALA A 296 9.14 3.25 18.81
C ALA A 296 10.36 2.87 17.94
N THR A 297 10.13 2.28 16.77
CA THR A 297 11.11 2.15 15.69
C THR A 297 10.70 3.10 14.57
N GLN A 298 11.61 3.95 14.13
CA GLN A 298 11.39 4.94 13.07
C GLN A 298 11.85 4.42 11.72
N VAL A 299 12.95 3.66 11.69
CA VAL A 299 13.56 3.14 10.47
C VAL A 299 13.68 1.63 10.55
N LEU A 300 13.18 0.93 9.55
CA LEU A 300 13.27 -0.52 9.45
C LEU A 300 13.99 -0.92 8.16
N ALA A 301 15.16 -1.54 8.30
CA ALA A 301 15.88 -2.12 7.17
C ALA A 301 15.51 -3.59 6.99
N ASN A 302 15.41 -4.04 5.73
CA ASN A 302 15.10 -5.43 5.45
C ASN A 302 15.76 -5.92 4.15
N CYS A 303 16.07 -7.23 4.12
CA CYS A 303 16.50 -7.94 2.93
C CYS A 303 15.38 -8.86 2.47
N ALA A 304 14.75 -8.56 1.33
CA ALA A 304 13.72 -9.34 0.61
C ALA A 304 12.49 -9.81 1.43
N LEU A 305 12.43 -9.50 2.74
CA LEU A 305 11.39 -10.00 3.63
C LEU A 305 10.06 -9.25 3.46
N LEU A 306 10.12 -7.93 3.39
CA LEU A 306 8.95 -7.03 3.41
C LEU A 306 8.53 -6.56 2.00
N THR A 307 9.09 -7.14 0.95
CA THR A 307 8.71 -6.86 -0.44
C THR A 307 7.30 -7.33 -0.77
N GLU A 308 6.85 -8.41 -0.12
CA GLU A 308 5.51 -8.98 -0.28
C GLU A 308 4.89 -9.30 1.08
N GLY A 309 3.56 -9.25 1.16
CA GLY A 309 2.82 -9.63 2.38
C GLY A 309 2.94 -8.68 3.58
N PHE A 310 3.65 -7.57 3.47
CA PHE A 310 3.78 -6.60 4.55
C PHE A 310 2.75 -5.46 4.41
N ASP A 311 2.00 -5.19 5.47
CA ASP A 311 0.91 -4.23 5.50
C ASP A 311 1.06 -3.23 6.67
N GLU A 312 1.77 -2.11 6.40
CA GLU A 312 1.93 -1.01 7.34
C GLU A 312 1.69 0.33 6.62
N PRO A 313 0.47 0.88 6.68
CA PRO A 313 0.11 2.09 5.94
C PRO A 313 0.84 3.36 6.39
N SER A 314 1.32 3.40 7.65
CA SER A 314 1.97 4.58 8.22
C SER A 314 3.38 4.85 7.66
N ILE A 315 3.94 3.93 6.86
CA ILE A 315 5.23 4.17 6.19
C ILE A 315 5.07 5.29 5.17
N ASP A 316 5.85 6.35 5.32
CA ASP A 316 5.85 7.54 4.48
C ASP A 316 7.23 7.89 3.91
N ALA A 317 8.22 7.01 4.10
CA ALA A 317 9.49 7.03 3.38
C ALA A 317 9.92 5.63 2.96
N ILE A 318 10.44 5.48 1.75
CA ILE A 318 11.05 4.25 1.22
C ILE A 318 12.47 4.56 0.79
N VAL A 319 13.44 3.76 1.23
CA VAL A 319 14.82 3.83 0.76
C VAL A 319 15.09 2.64 -0.16
N MET A 320 15.35 2.92 -1.42
CA MET A 320 15.70 1.93 -2.44
C MET A 320 17.21 1.70 -2.43
N ALA A 321 17.73 1.10 -1.33
CA ALA A 321 19.13 0.71 -1.23
C ALA A 321 19.42 -0.67 -1.86
N ARG A 322 18.56 -1.09 -2.77
CA ARG A 322 18.71 -2.26 -3.64
C ARG A 322 18.50 -1.82 -5.09
N PRO A 323 19.54 -1.29 -5.74
CA PRO A 323 19.51 -1.03 -7.18
C PRO A 323 19.10 -2.28 -7.94
N THR A 324 18.15 -2.15 -8.86
CA THR A 324 17.57 -3.29 -9.58
C THR A 324 17.22 -2.91 -11.02
N LEU A 325 17.25 -3.89 -11.92
CA LEU A 325 16.73 -3.79 -13.28
C LEU A 325 15.30 -4.40 -13.37
N SER A 326 14.84 -5.07 -12.31
CA SER A 326 13.52 -5.70 -12.25
C SER A 326 12.43 -4.68 -11.93
N LYS A 327 11.67 -4.29 -12.96
CA LYS A 327 10.52 -3.38 -12.80
C LYS A 327 9.46 -3.91 -11.83
N PRO A 328 9.08 -5.20 -11.82
CA PRO A 328 8.15 -5.73 -10.85
C PRO A 328 8.63 -5.59 -9.41
N LEU A 329 9.88 -5.96 -9.15
CA LEU A 329 10.47 -5.84 -7.81
C LEU A 329 10.49 -4.39 -7.33
N TYR A 330 10.88 -3.45 -8.21
CA TYR A 330 10.89 -2.02 -7.89
C TYR A 330 9.48 -1.51 -7.54
N ILE A 331 8.46 -1.86 -8.35
CA ILE A 331 7.06 -1.48 -8.10
C ILE A 331 6.53 -2.11 -6.80
N GLN A 332 6.91 -3.34 -6.49
CA GLN A 332 6.52 -3.99 -5.23
C GLN A 332 7.09 -3.26 -4.02
N MET A 333 8.36 -2.90 -4.04
CA MET A 333 9.02 -2.11 -2.98
C MET A 333 8.38 -0.73 -2.84
N LEU A 334 8.20 -0.01 -3.95
CA LEU A 334 7.57 1.31 -4.00
C LEU A 334 6.15 1.28 -3.41
N GLY A 335 5.39 0.25 -3.77
CA GLY A 335 4.01 0.07 -3.34
C GLY A 335 3.81 -0.10 -1.83
N ARG A 336 4.88 -0.38 -1.06
CA ARG A 336 4.80 -0.42 0.41
C ARG A 336 4.55 0.96 1.01
N GLY A 337 5.01 2.01 0.34
CA GLY A 337 4.81 3.39 0.77
C GLY A 337 3.58 4.07 0.19
N THR A 338 2.85 3.46 -0.74
CA THR A 338 1.73 4.14 -1.43
C THR A 338 0.38 4.06 -0.72
N ARG A 339 0.25 3.35 0.40
CA ARG A 339 -1.01 3.28 1.13
C ARG A 339 -1.36 4.62 1.77
N LEU A 340 -2.65 4.91 1.79
CA LEU A 340 -3.18 6.08 2.49
C LEU A 340 -3.08 5.88 4.00
N TYR A 341 -2.74 6.96 4.70
CA TYR A 341 -2.70 7.00 6.16
C TYR A 341 -3.03 8.42 6.65
N PRO A 342 -3.72 8.59 7.79
CA PRO A 342 -4.03 9.91 8.33
C PRO A 342 -2.77 10.76 8.52
N GLY A 343 -2.80 12.00 8.04
CA GLY A 343 -1.65 12.90 8.09
C GLY A 343 -0.55 12.65 7.06
N LYS A 344 -0.61 11.56 6.29
CA LYS A 344 0.35 11.27 5.23
C LYS A 344 -0.02 12.03 3.96
N THR A 345 0.80 12.97 3.55
CA THR A 345 0.60 13.78 2.34
C THR A 345 1.18 13.12 1.10
N ASP A 346 2.33 12.48 1.25
CA ASP A 346 3.04 11.74 0.21
C ASP A 346 3.89 10.63 0.83
N CYS A 347 4.51 9.82 -0.01
CA CYS A 347 5.62 8.95 0.36
C CYS A 347 6.89 9.45 -0.33
N LEU A 348 7.94 9.71 0.45
CA LEU A 348 9.24 10.09 -0.08
C LEU A 348 10.06 8.84 -0.41
N ILE A 349 10.59 8.79 -1.62
CA ILE A 349 11.47 7.74 -2.09
C ILE A 349 12.90 8.28 -2.11
N LEU A 350 13.82 7.59 -1.46
CA LEU A 350 15.26 7.82 -1.57
C LEU A 350 15.82 6.74 -2.49
N ASP A 351 16.06 7.09 -3.75
CA ASP A 351 16.60 6.18 -4.78
C ASP A 351 18.12 6.20 -4.70
N VAL A 352 18.76 5.11 -4.25
CA VAL A 352 20.21 4.97 -4.23
C VAL A 352 20.70 4.62 -5.63
N VAL A 353 21.49 5.50 -6.22
CA VAL A 353 21.99 5.39 -7.60
C VAL A 353 23.50 5.61 -7.67
N GLY A 354 24.15 5.08 -8.71
CA GLY A 354 25.56 5.33 -8.98
C GLY A 354 25.81 6.62 -9.77
N ALA A 355 27.07 7.05 -9.79
CA ALA A 355 27.50 8.22 -10.56
C ALA A 355 27.53 7.98 -12.07
N SER A 356 27.56 6.71 -12.53
CA SER A 356 27.54 6.34 -13.94
C SER A 356 26.12 5.99 -14.40
N THR A 357 25.77 6.33 -15.64
CA THR A 357 24.41 6.30 -16.18
C THR A 357 24.24 5.32 -17.35
N ARG A 358 25.19 4.41 -17.60
CA ARG A 358 25.15 3.50 -18.77
C ARG A 358 24.08 2.44 -18.68
N HIS A 359 23.78 1.91 -17.48
CA HIS A 359 22.65 1.02 -17.28
C HIS A 359 21.45 1.83 -16.80
N ALA A 360 20.30 1.62 -17.44
CA ALA A 360 19.02 2.19 -17.01
C ALA A 360 18.58 1.57 -15.69
N LEU A 361 19.22 1.95 -14.57
CA LEU A 361 18.74 1.63 -13.24
C LEU A 361 17.29 2.09 -13.12
N LEU A 362 16.45 1.26 -12.55
CA LEU A 362 15.09 1.67 -12.24
C LEU A 362 15.13 2.63 -11.06
N THR A 363 14.67 3.84 -11.31
CA THR A 363 14.40 4.86 -10.31
C THR A 363 12.94 5.28 -10.43
N THR A 364 12.42 5.97 -9.42
CA THR A 364 11.06 6.52 -9.49
C THR A 364 10.91 7.45 -10.70
N ALA A 365 11.91 8.26 -10.97
CA ALA A 365 11.93 9.16 -12.13
C ALA A 365 11.88 8.40 -13.45
N ALA A 366 12.72 7.38 -13.62
CA ALA A 366 12.75 6.52 -14.81
C ALA A 366 11.46 5.68 -14.96
N LEU A 367 10.89 5.18 -13.86
CA LEU A 367 9.66 4.38 -13.89
C LEU A 367 8.48 5.16 -14.47
N PHE A 368 8.39 6.45 -14.15
CA PHE A 368 7.30 7.32 -14.58
C PHE A 368 7.70 8.27 -15.72
N ASP A 369 8.93 8.16 -16.23
CA ASP A 369 9.47 8.99 -17.30
C ASP A 369 9.34 10.50 -16.97
N VAL A 370 9.82 10.93 -15.83
CA VAL A 370 9.83 12.32 -15.35
C VAL A 370 11.26 12.76 -15.02
N ASP A 371 11.50 14.08 -15.10
CA ASP A 371 12.78 14.64 -14.70
C ASP A 371 13.02 14.41 -13.19
N PRO A 372 14.15 13.82 -12.78
CA PRO A 372 14.49 13.62 -11.37
C PRO A 372 14.49 14.94 -10.57
N ALA A 373 14.91 16.05 -11.16
CA ALA A 373 14.91 17.34 -10.50
C ALA A 373 13.48 17.84 -10.21
N LEU A 374 12.55 17.64 -11.13
CA LEU A 374 11.13 17.94 -10.90
C LEU A 374 10.54 17.06 -9.81
N LEU A 375 10.84 15.76 -9.83
CA LEU A 375 10.29 14.82 -8.86
C LEU A 375 10.85 15.02 -7.43
N ALA A 376 12.06 15.54 -7.32
CA ALA A 376 12.64 15.95 -6.04
C ALA A 376 11.93 17.18 -5.44
N GLN A 377 11.44 18.06 -6.30
CA GLN A 377 10.83 19.33 -5.91
C GLN A 377 9.32 19.21 -5.67
N GLN A 378 8.63 18.33 -6.39
CA GLN A 378 7.16 18.23 -6.38
C GLN A 378 6.67 16.79 -6.40
N ALA A 379 5.40 16.59 -6.08
CA ALA A 379 4.78 15.27 -6.10
C ALA A 379 4.67 14.71 -7.53
N LEU A 380 4.66 13.38 -7.65
CA LEU A 380 4.67 12.66 -8.92
C LEU A 380 3.58 13.14 -9.90
N THR A 381 2.36 13.34 -9.41
CA THR A 381 1.25 13.78 -10.28
C THR A 381 1.52 15.14 -10.91
N ALA A 382 2.14 16.07 -10.18
CA ALA A 382 2.52 17.37 -10.69
C ALA A 382 3.72 17.28 -11.65
N ALA A 383 4.73 16.46 -11.34
CA ALA A 383 5.87 16.22 -12.21
C ALA A 383 5.46 15.61 -13.55
N VAL A 384 4.50 14.67 -13.55
CA VAL A 384 3.94 14.09 -14.79
C VAL A 384 3.15 15.13 -15.58
N ALA A 385 2.38 15.99 -14.93
CA ALA A 385 1.60 17.04 -15.60
C ALA A 385 2.48 18.13 -16.24
N ALA A 386 3.67 18.37 -15.68
CA ALA A 386 4.65 19.35 -16.16
C ALA A 386 5.47 18.87 -17.37
N ARG A 387 5.28 17.63 -17.86
CA ARG A 387 6.00 17.11 -19.02
C ARG A 387 5.80 18.01 -20.24
N PRO A 388 6.88 18.40 -20.98
CA PRO A 388 6.74 19.02 -22.29
C PRO A 388 6.04 18.03 -23.24
N ARG A 389 5.08 18.49 -24.02
CA ARG A 389 4.34 17.66 -25.00
C ARG A 389 5.18 17.19 -26.20
N ALA A 390 6.46 17.50 -26.25
CA ALA A 390 7.40 17.00 -27.26
C ALA A 390 8.83 17.16 -26.77
N ALA A 391 9.47 16.06 -26.41
CA ALA A 391 10.92 15.90 -26.54
C ALA A 391 11.23 14.41 -26.57
N GLN A 392 11.25 13.86 -27.76
CA GLN A 392 12.15 12.78 -28.12
C GLN A 392 13.53 13.42 -28.25
N ASP A 393 14.55 12.79 -27.66
CA ASP A 393 15.98 13.14 -27.71
C ASP A 393 16.45 14.37 -26.93
N THR A 394 16.84 14.16 -25.68
CA THR A 394 17.94 14.92 -25.08
C THR A 394 18.74 14.04 -24.11
N THR A 395 20.02 13.91 -24.42
CA THR A 395 21.09 13.34 -23.60
C THR A 395 21.14 14.08 -22.24
N PRO A 396 21.30 13.38 -21.10
CA PRO A 396 21.37 14.05 -19.80
C PRO A 396 22.63 14.92 -19.70
N ALA A 397 22.45 16.17 -19.26
CA ALA A 397 23.55 17.05 -18.90
C ALA A 397 24.25 16.52 -17.63
N GLU A 398 25.58 16.47 -17.65
CA GLU A 398 26.42 16.08 -16.53
C GLU A 398 26.26 17.07 -15.36
N THR A 399 25.77 16.58 -14.21
CA THR A 399 25.70 17.34 -12.96
C THR A 399 26.92 17.01 -12.11
N PRO A 400 27.62 17.99 -11.52
CA PRO A 400 28.82 17.74 -10.71
C PRO A 400 28.50 16.90 -9.45
N PRO A 401 29.40 16.01 -9.04
CA PRO A 401 29.18 15.17 -7.85
C PRO A 401 29.18 16.02 -6.58
N GLY A 402 28.18 15.78 -5.73
CA GLY A 402 28.10 16.39 -4.39
C GLY A 402 27.10 17.54 -4.23
N THR A 403 26.27 17.88 -5.22
CA THR A 403 25.30 18.98 -5.12
C THR A 403 23.89 18.45 -4.86
N LEU A 404 23.39 18.68 -3.63
CA LEU A 404 21.98 18.52 -3.27
C LEU A 404 21.19 19.75 -3.77
N VAL A 405 20.28 19.56 -4.71
CA VAL A 405 19.40 20.65 -5.17
C VAL A 405 17.98 20.34 -4.72
N ALA A 406 17.45 21.15 -3.80
CA ALA A 406 16.07 21.10 -3.35
C ALA A 406 15.39 22.45 -3.59
N ALA A 407 14.30 22.46 -4.33
CA ALA A 407 13.38 23.59 -4.44
C ALA A 407 11.95 23.10 -4.63
N SER A 408 10.98 23.77 -3.99
CA SER A 408 9.56 23.35 -3.96
C SER A 408 8.68 24.24 -4.82
N VAL A 409 7.86 23.65 -5.70
CA VAL A 409 6.71 24.31 -6.35
C VAL A 409 5.54 23.32 -6.50
N GLU A 410 4.32 23.73 -6.08
CA GLU A 410 3.10 22.94 -6.13
C GLU A 410 2.25 23.26 -7.36
N LEU A 411 1.89 22.25 -8.17
CA LEU A 411 0.80 22.36 -9.14
C LEU A 411 0.12 20.98 -9.32
N PHE A 412 -1.19 20.95 -9.11
CA PHE A 412 -2.15 19.83 -9.21
C PHE A 412 -2.12 18.78 -8.09
N ARG A 413 -2.98 19.03 -7.11
CA ARG A 413 -3.32 18.18 -5.97
C ARG A 413 -4.45 17.22 -6.31
N ALA A 414 -4.25 15.90 -6.09
CA ALA A 414 -5.26 15.19 -5.32
C ALA A 414 -5.08 15.75 -3.90
N ARG A 415 -5.96 16.68 -3.50
CA ARG A 415 -5.81 17.41 -2.25
C ARG A 415 -5.95 16.44 -1.10
N PRO A 416 -4.91 16.20 -0.27
CA PRO A 416 -5.09 15.42 0.95
C PRO A 416 -6.20 16.08 1.75
N LEU A 417 -7.15 15.28 2.22
CA LEU A 417 -8.23 15.80 3.05
C LEU A 417 -7.65 16.17 4.42
N HIS A 418 -8.10 17.29 4.97
CA HIS A 418 -7.55 17.80 6.22
C HIS A 418 -8.19 17.13 7.43
N TRP A 419 -7.56 16.05 7.90
CA TRP A 419 -7.94 15.31 9.10
C TRP A 419 -7.37 15.96 10.36
N VAL A 420 -8.18 16.13 11.39
CA VAL A 420 -7.78 16.63 12.71
C VAL A 420 -7.92 15.52 13.73
N GLN A 421 -6.86 15.23 14.48
CA GLN A 421 -6.89 14.23 15.54
C GLN A 421 -7.45 14.86 16.84
N THR A 422 -8.37 14.16 17.50
CA THR A 422 -8.91 14.56 18.79
C THR A 422 -8.04 14.07 19.94
N GLN A 423 -8.26 14.60 21.15
CA GLN A 423 -7.50 14.18 22.33
C GLN A 423 -7.71 12.70 22.71
N ARG A 424 -8.86 12.11 22.33
CA ARG A 424 -9.18 10.69 22.55
C ARG A 424 -8.73 9.77 21.41
N GLY A 425 -7.93 10.29 20.47
CA GLY A 425 -7.35 9.52 19.38
C GLY A 425 -8.27 9.31 18.18
N ALA A 426 -9.48 9.85 18.16
CA ALA A 426 -10.33 9.84 16.97
C ALA A 426 -9.80 10.82 15.92
N TRP A 427 -10.12 10.58 14.63
CA TRP A 427 -9.83 11.51 13.54
C TRP A 427 -11.12 12.12 13.01
N VAL A 428 -11.12 13.42 12.79
CA VAL A 428 -12.30 14.19 12.34
C VAL A 428 -11.97 14.95 11.07
N LEU A 429 -12.84 14.81 10.07
CA LEU A 429 -12.83 15.57 8.82
C LEU A 429 -14.08 16.44 8.75
N THR A 430 -13.91 17.74 8.66
CA THR A 430 -15.04 18.68 8.57
C THR A 430 -15.57 18.75 7.14
N LEU A 431 -16.84 18.44 6.95
CA LEU A 431 -17.57 18.58 5.69
C LEU A 431 -18.45 19.85 5.71
N GLY A 432 -18.94 20.26 4.54
CA GLY A 432 -19.86 21.40 4.45
C GLY A 432 -21.14 21.25 5.30
N GLN A 433 -21.64 20.01 5.41
CA GLN A 433 -22.90 19.69 6.11
C GLN A 433 -22.71 18.77 7.32
N GLY A 434 -21.56 18.79 7.99
CA GLY A 434 -21.31 17.93 9.14
C GLY A 434 -19.84 17.54 9.29
N THR A 435 -19.59 16.40 9.94
CA THR A 435 -18.24 15.85 10.11
C THR A 435 -18.22 14.36 9.80
N LEU A 436 -17.10 13.88 9.26
CA LEU A 436 -16.78 12.47 9.26
C LEU A 436 -15.82 12.19 10.41
N ARG A 437 -16.06 11.11 11.14
CA ARG A 437 -15.25 10.69 12.28
C ARG A 437 -14.74 9.27 12.07
N LEU A 438 -13.46 9.07 12.34
CA LEU A 438 -12.85 7.75 12.49
C LEU A 438 -12.70 7.49 13.99
N LEU A 439 -13.45 6.55 14.51
CA LEU A 439 -13.50 6.25 15.94
C LEU A 439 -12.75 4.93 16.18
N PRO A 440 -11.71 4.93 17.05
CA PRO A 440 -11.02 3.70 17.40
C PRO A 440 -11.90 2.81 18.28
N ALA A 441 -11.88 1.49 18.05
CA ALA A 441 -12.52 0.50 18.89
C ALA A 441 -11.49 -0.24 19.77
N ALA A 442 -11.94 -0.86 20.85
CA ALA A 442 -11.08 -1.54 21.81
C ALA A 442 -10.32 -2.75 21.22
N ASP A 443 -10.82 -3.33 20.15
CA ASP A 443 -10.23 -4.44 19.40
C ASP A 443 -9.18 -4.01 18.36
N GLY A 444 -8.81 -2.72 18.32
CA GLY A 444 -7.87 -2.16 17.35
C GLY A 444 -8.47 -1.90 15.96
N THR A 445 -9.78 -2.08 15.79
CA THR A 445 -10.50 -1.70 14.57
C THR A 445 -11.01 -0.27 14.65
N TRP A 446 -11.59 0.23 13.55
CA TRP A 446 -12.10 1.59 13.44
C TRP A 446 -13.52 1.61 12.90
N ALA A 447 -14.30 2.58 13.38
CA ALA A 447 -15.61 2.91 12.82
C ALA A 447 -15.54 4.24 12.06
N VAL A 448 -16.23 4.30 10.91
CA VAL A 448 -16.45 5.53 10.14
C VAL A 448 -17.86 5.99 10.35
N VAL A 449 -18.04 7.19 10.89
CA VAL A 449 -19.34 7.76 11.21
C VAL A 449 -19.46 9.13 10.57
N HIS A 450 -20.50 9.35 9.78
CA HIS A 450 -20.91 10.69 9.35
C HIS A 450 -21.86 11.27 10.38
N VAL A 451 -21.55 12.47 10.83
CA VAL A 451 -22.36 13.27 11.77
C VAL A 451 -22.87 14.50 11.02
N PRO A 452 -24.05 14.41 10.36
CA PRO A 452 -24.66 15.54 9.67
C PRO A 452 -25.13 16.58 10.68
N ARG A 453 -25.14 17.85 10.30
CA ARG A 453 -25.68 18.93 11.18
C ARG A 453 -27.17 18.72 11.44
N GLY A 454 -27.52 18.56 12.70
CA GLY A 454 -28.95 18.49 13.13
C GLY A 454 -29.65 17.18 12.74
N GLN A 455 -28.95 16.15 12.38
CA GLN A 455 -29.52 14.84 12.03
C GLN A 455 -28.84 13.71 12.81
N ALA A 456 -29.44 12.52 12.79
CA ALA A 456 -28.88 11.32 13.41
C ALA A 456 -27.56 10.89 12.74
N HIS A 457 -26.65 10.33 13.53
CA HIS A 457 -25.38 9.80 13.07
C HIS A 457 -25.60 8.65 12.07
N GLN A 458 -24.83 8.66 11.00
CA GLN A 458 -24.89 7.67 9.95
C GLN A 458 -23.60 6.84 9.95
N ALA A 459 -23.70 5.55 10.19
CA ALA A 459 -22.54 4.67 10.09
C ALA A 459 -22.18 4.43 8.61
N VAL A 460 -20.95 4.78 8.24
CA VAL A 460 -20.37 4.54 6.91
C VAL A 460 -19.62 3.22 6.88
N GLY A 461 -18.96 2.84 8.01
CA GLY A 461 -18.26 1.57 8.15
C GLY A 461 -17.96 1.27 9.62
N ARG A 462 -17.78 0.00 9.97
CA ARG A 462 -17.39 -0.45 11.33
C ARG A 462 -16.49 -1.67 11.26
N GLY A 463 -15.67 -1.87 12.29
CA GLY A 463 -14.77 -3.02 12.39
C GLY A 463 -13.69 -3.02 11.30
N LEU A 464 -13.27 -1.85 10.84
CA LEU A 464 -12.35 -1.70 9.72
C LEU A 464 -10.91 -1.49 10.20
N PRO A 465 -9.90 -2.07 9.55
CA PRO A 465 -8.54 -1.58 9.68
C PRO A 465 -8.46 -0.09 9.32
N LEU A 466 -7.51 0.65 9.93
CA LEU A 466 -7.42 2.11 9.79
C LEU A 466 -7.33 2.58 8.33
N ASP A 467 -6.55 1.91 7.49
CA ASP A 467 -6.39 2.21 6.08
C ASP A 467 -7.70 2.10 5.28
N TYR A 468 -8.51 1.08 5.60
CA TYR A 468 -9.85 0.91 5.01
C TYR A 468 -10.85 1.90 5.56
N ALA A 469 -10.83 2.19 6.86
CA ALA A 469 -11.67 3.19 7.47
C ALA A 469 -11.41 4.58 6.85
N LEU A 470 -10.13 4.93 6.66
CA LEU A 470 -9.72 6.17 6.01
C LEU A 470 -10.20 6.22 4.56
N GLY A 471 -9.93 5.15 3.77
CA GLY A 471 -10.38 5.09 2.37
C GLY A 471 -11.90 5.21 2.23
N ALA A 472 -12.67 4.52 3.07
CA ALA A 472 -14.13 4.60 3.06
C ALA A 472 -14.64 6.00 3.42
N ALA A 473 -13.99 6.67 4.38
CA ALA A 473 -14.34 8.03 4.77
C ALA A 473 -13.99 9.05 3.68
N GLU A 474 -12.84 8.92 3.04
CA GLU A 474 -12.44 9.80 1.93
C GLU A 474 -13.31 9.63 0.70
N ASP A 475 -13.65 8.40 0.34
CA ASP A 475 -14.59 8.12 -0.75
C ASP A 475 -15.98 8.68 -0.45
N TYR A 476 -16.42 8.59 0.80
CA TYR A 476 -17.68 9.23 1.24
C TYR A 476 -17.62 10.75 1.12
N ALA A 477 -16.54 11.38 1.60
CA ALA A 477 -16.34 12.83 1.52
C ALA A 477 -16.32 13.33 0.06
N ARG A 478 -15.67 12.61 -0.84
CA ARG A 478 -15.64 12.93 -2.28
C ARG A 478 -17.03 12.87 -2.92
N ARG A 479 -17.83 11.85 -2.60
CA ARG A 479 -19.22 11.74 -3.08
C ARG A 479 -20.11 12.88 -2.58
N GLN A 480 -19.83 13.40 -1.38
CA GLN A 480 -20.54 14.56 -0.81
C GLN A 480 -20.04 15.90 -1.37
N GLN A 481 -19.15 15.93 -2.36
CA GLN A 481 -18.57 17.13 -2.97
C GLN A 481 -18.00 18.11 -1.91
N ALA A 482 -17.33 17.59 -0.90
CA ALA A 482 -16.77 18.34 0.23
C ALA A 482 -15.55 19.18 -0.23
N GLY A 483 -15.76 20.29 -0.92
CA GLY A 483 -14.75 21.08 -1.58
C GLY A 483 -13.78 21.84 -0.64
N VAL A 484 -13.89 23.16 -0.56
CA VAL A 484 -12.91 24.09 0.06
C VAL A 484 -12.64 23.87 1.55
N LEU A 485 -13.57 23.30 2.32
CA LEU A 485 -13.40 23.11 3.78
C LEU A 485 -12.44 21.97 4.13
N VAL A 486 -12.29 20.99 3.25
CA VAL A 486 -11.40 19.84 3.46
C VAL A 486 -10.01 20.06 2.88
N ASP A 487 -9.77 21.21 2.25
CA ASP A 487 -8.50 21.58 1.65
C ASP A 487 -7.54 22.19 2.70
N PRO A 488 -6.43 21.54 3.05
CA PRO A 488 -5.48 22.06 4.03
C PRO A 488 -4.79 23.36 3.57
N SER A 489 -4.79 23.66 2.28
CA SER A 489 -4.13 24.84 1.69
C SER A 489 -5.10 25.97 1.34
N ALA A 490 -6.38 25.86 1.70
CA ALA A 490 -7.35 26.89 1.39
C ALA A 490 -6.92 28.27 1.96
N ALA A 491 -6.98 29.31 1.13
CA ALA A 491 -6.49 30.64 1.50
C ALA A 491 -7.13 31.22 2.78
N TRP A 492 -8.37 30.84 3.09
CA TRP A 492 -9.04 31.27 4.32
C TRP A 492 -8.34 30.77 5.59
N ARG A 493 -7.59 29.67 5.52
CA ARG A 493 -6.90 29.08 6.67
C ARG A 493 -5.75 29.96 7.17
N GLN A 494 -5.16 30.77 6.30
CA GLN A 494 -4.08 31.72 6.63
C GLN A 494 -4.59 33.06 7.16
N GLN A 495 -5.90 33.32 7.11
CA GLN A 495 -6.48 34.54 7.63
C GLN A 495 -6.46 34.56 9.17
N PRO A 496 -6.57 35.73 9.82
CA PRO A 496 -6.77 35.85 11.26
C PRO A 496 -8.03 35.10 11.73
N PRO A 497 -8.03 34.51 12.93
CA PRO A 497 -9.21 33.83 13.48
C PRO A 497 -10.36 34.78 13.64
N THR A 498 -11.58 34.28 13.49
CA THR A 498 -12.80 35.10 13.70
C THR A 498 -13.05 35.31 15.18
N GLU A 499 -13.73 36.43 15.55
CA GLU A 499 -14.13 36.70 16.92
C GLU A 499 -14.97 35.56 17.53
N LYS A 500 -15.81 34.89 16.72
CA LYS A 500 -16.60 33.74 17.19
C LYS A 500 -15.70 32.56 17.55
N GLN A 501 -14.66 32.26 16.75
CA GLN A 501 -13.69 31.20 17.05
C GLN A 501 -12.93 31.53 18.35
N LEU A 502 -12.44 32.76 18.49
CA LEU A 502 -11.72 33.20 19.68
C LEU A 502 -12.61 33.13 20.95
N ALA A 503 -13.86 33.54 20.85
CA ALA A 503 -14.83 33.50 21.98
C ALA A 503 -15.05 32.04 22.46
N VAL A 504 -15.20 31.09 21.53
CA VAL A 504 -15.36 29.67 21.88
C VAL A 504 -14.08 29.09 22.48
N LEU A 505 -12.92 29.34 21.89
CA LEU A 505 -11.63 28.86 22.43
C LEU A 505 -11.33 29.41 23.82
N ARG A 506 -11.64 30.72 24.09
CA ARG A 506 -11.52 31.33 25.41
C ARG A 506 -12.48 30.70 26.43
N LYS A 507 -13.73 30.41 26.03
CA LYS A 507 -14.70 29.71 26.89
C LYS A 507 -14.17 28.35 27.35
N TRP A 508 -13.42 27.65 26.48
CA TRP A 508 -12.80 26.36 26.78
C TRP A 508 -11.41 26.49 27.44
N ARG A 509 -10.97 27.71 27.77
CA ARG A 509 -9.69 28.02 28.43
C ARG A 509 -8.47 27.47 27.66
N VAL A 510 -8.55 27.49 26.34
CA VAL A 510 -7.45 27.07 25.46
C VAL A 510 -6.37 28.15 25.44
N ALA A 511 -5.10 27.78 25.62
CA ALA A 511 -3.98 28.68 25.42
C ALA A 511 -3.89 29.07 23.93
N LEU A 512 -4.00 30.37 23.63
CA LEU A 512 -4.00 30.88 22.26
C LEU A 512 -2.57 31.29 21.86
N PRO A 513 -1.95 30.68 20.83
CA PRO A 513 -0.70 31.15 20.27
C PRO A 513 -0.81 32.58 19.72
N PRO A 514 0.25 33.40 19.78
CA PRO A 514 0.21 34.77 19.30
C PRO A 514 -0.01 34.92 17.79
N ASP A 515 0.37 33.90 17.03
CA ASP A 515 0.30 33.78 15.57
C ASP A 515 -0.86 32.86 15.11
N LEU A 516 -1.89 32.69 15.93
CA LEU A 516 -3.03 31.81 15.65
C LEU A 516 -3.73 32.22 14.35
N THR A 517 -3.76 31.30 13.38
CA THR A 517 -4.51 31.49 12.13
C THR A 517 -5.95 30.97 12.25
N ARG A 518 -6.81 31.37 11.31
CA ARG A 518 -8.20 30.92 11.23
C ARG A 518 -8.31 29.41 11.02
N GLY A 519 -7.37 28.82 10.27
CA GLY A 519 -7.26 27.38 10.07
C GLY A 519 -6.88 26.66 11.36
N ALA A 520 -5.83 27.11 12.05
CA ALA A 520 -5.41 26.54 13.32
C ALA A 520 -6.49 26.67 14.40
N ALA A 521 -7.20 27.80 14.45
CA ALA A 521 -8.35 27.97 15.35
C ALA A 521 -9.50 27.00 15.04
N ALA A 522 -9.78 26.73 13.76
CA ALA A 522 -10.77 25.74 13.35
C ALA A 522 -10.36 24.32 13.75
N ASP A 523 -9.08 23.98 13.62
CA ASP A 523 -8.54 22.66 14.00
C ASP A 523 -8.62 22.43 15.52
N LEU A 524 -8.25 23.45 16.32
CA LEU A 524 -8.39 23.39 17.78
C LEU A 524 -9.85 23.18 18.19
N LEU A 525 -10.78 23.91 17.59
CA LEU A 525 -12.20 23.72 17.83
C LEU A 525 -12.69 22.33 17.44
N THR A 526 -12.24 21.82 16.31
CA THR A 526 -12.57 20.46 15.84
C THR A 526 -12.02 19.40 16.78
N ALA A 527 -10.76 19.55 17.26
CA ALA A 527 -10.14 18.63 18.19
C ALA A 527 -10.86 18.58 19.55
N ILE A 528 -11.35 19.74 20.03
CA ILE A 528 -12.06 19.85 21.32
C ILE A 528 -13.50 19.37 21.20
N MET A 529 -14.23 19.81 20.18
CA MET A 529 -15.65 19.49 20.01
C MET A 529 -15.87 18.09 19.44
N GLY A 530 -14.90 17.54 18.75
CA GLY A 530 -14.96 16.18 18.18
C GLY A 530 -15.05 15.06 19.21
N ASP A 531 -14.71 15.30 20.45
CA ASP A 531 -14.77 14.34 21.56
C ASP A 531 -16.10 14.40 22.36
N TRP A 532 -17.01 15.32 22.07
CA TRP A 532 -18.16 15.62 22.93
C TRP A 532 -19.52 15.17 22.41
N ASP A 533 -19.60 14.47 21.26
CA ASP A 533 -20.87 13.94 20.76
C ASP A 533 -20.87 12.38 20.81
#